data_d8e4eec2ea836b9c09128068b91ab57d
#
_entry.id   d8e4eec2ea836b9c09128068b91ab57d
#
_cell.length_a   1.000
_cell.length_b   1.000
_cell.length_c   1.000
_cell.angle_alpha   90.00
_cell.angle_beta   90.00
_cell.angle_gamma   90.00
#
_symmetry.space_group_name_H-M   'P 1'
#
loop_
_entity.id
_entity.type
_entity.pdbx_description
1 polymer ?
#
loop_
_entity_poly.entity_id
_entity_poly.type
_entity_poly.pdbx_seq_one_letter_code
_entity_poly.pdbx_strand_id
1 'polypeptide(L)'
;QVVYVTPSANTEIRAIIANGQLGTTAEAEAVIAREGKKIVAAINGNFYNCWYDRNKPLSVMENNYPRIYGAIVTDGKMLNSGASVALGIASDGSMKIARATIKGTLTLGRTRIVAWCVNTSNSDPQACYILTDELALGVDIPESSEIVIVRDGTVEDVQGGCANFRTPSGAVAMVLNSGCYVRGMARVGMRAEYGFCVTDGDSDMENMKNIIGGTGM
;
A
#
# COMPACT_ATOMS: atom_id res chain seq x y z
N GLN A 1 22.50 2.89 18.97
CA GLN A 1 21.73 2.07 19.91
C GLN A 1 21.35 0.78 19.20
N VAL A 2 21.41 -0.34 19.87
CA VAL A 2 21.02 -1.66 19.35
C VAL A 2 19.95 -2.21 20.26
N VAL A 3 18.88 -2.72 19.68
CA VAL A 3 17.80 -3.40 20.40
C VAL A 3 17.85 -4.87 20.03
N TYR A 4 18.00 -5.72 21.04
CA TYR A 4 17.89 -7.18 20.88
C TYR A 4 16.52 -7.63 21.36
N VAL A 5 15.79 -8.33 20.53
CA VAL A 5 14.51 -8.93 20.86
C VAL A 5 14.60 -10.42 20.60
N THR A 6 14.28 -11.24 21.60
CA THR A 6 14.08 -12.67 21.41
C THR A 6 12.58 -12.92 21.28
N PRO A 7 12.07 -13.19 20.06
CA PRO A 7 10.66 -13.47 19.90
C PRO A 7 10.21 -14.70 20.69
N SER A 8 9.03 -14.65 21.26
CA SER A 8 8.34 -15.77 21.89
C SER A 8 7.09 -16.13 21.07
N ALA A 9 6.41 -17.20 21.44
CA ALA A 9 5.15 -17.60 20.79
C ALA A 9 4.07 -16.48 20.80
N ASN A 10 4.18 -15.52 21.72
CA ASN A 10 3.26 -14.39 21.86
C ASN A 10 3.84 -13.07 21.32
N THR A 11 4.94 -13.14 20.56
CA THR A 11 5.62 -11.97 20.00
C THR A 11 5.57 -12.04 18.49
N GLU A 12 5.14 -10.98 17.84
CA GLU A 12 5.21 -10.84 16.37
C GLU A 12 6.09 -9.65 15.99
N ILE A 13 6.69 -9.73 14.81
CA ILE A 13 7.39 -8.62 14.17
C ILE A 13 6.52 -8.17 13.01
N ARG A 14 6.19 -6.89 12.98
CA ARG A 14 5.22 -6.33 12.04
C ARG A 14 5.66 -4.98 11.49
N ALA A 15 5.38 -4.74 10.21
CA ALA A 15 5.42 -3.42 9.61
C ALA A 15 4.14 -2.66 9.99
N ILE A 16 4.24 -1.38 10.37
CA ILE A 16 3.10 -0.57 10.74
C ILE A 16 3.22 0.79 10.07
N ILE A 17 2.11 1.25 9.46
CA ILE A 17 1.94 2.65 9.09
C ILE A 17 0.90 3.23 10.04
N ALA A 18 1.29 4.23 10.83
CA ALA A 18 0.37 4.93 11.71
C ALA A 18 -0.52 5.87 10.88
N ASN A 19 -1.85 5.70 10.99
CA ASN A 19 -2.86 6.56 10.36
C ASN A 19 -2.69 6.76 8.84
N GLY A 20 -2.17 5.76 8.11
CA GLY A 20 -2.04 5.79 6.65
C GLY A 20 -1.02 6.80 6.11
N GLN A 21 -0.23 7.41 6.96
CA GLN A 21 0.81 8.38 6.63
C GLN A 21 2.02 8.20 7.54
N LEU A 22 2.95 9.15 7.45
CA LEU A 22 4.04 9.24 8.40
C LEU A 22 3.49 9.45 9.80
N GLY A 23 3.84 8.54 10.70
CA GLY A 23 3.49 8.61 12.09
C GLY A 23 4.71 8.48 12.99
N THR A 24 4.55 8.93 14.20
CA THR A 24 5.50 8.70 15.28
C THR A 24 5.35 7.30 15.86
N THR A 25 6.35 6.83 16.60
CA THR A 25 6.24 5.56 17.37
C THR A 25 5.09 5.59 18.36
N ALA A 26 4.74 6.75 18.92
CA ALA A 26 3.58 6.91 19.82
C ALA A 26 2.24 6.70 19.10
N GLU A 27 2.11 7.17 17.84
CA GLU A 27 0.91 6.92 17.03
C GLU A 27 0.81 5.45 16.61
N ALA A 28 1.95 4.80 16.29
CA ALA A 28 1.99 3.36 16.07
C ALA A 28 1.57 2.57 17.32
N GLU A 29 1.99 3.01 18.50
CA GLU A 29 1.56 2.41 19.78
C GLU A 29 0.03 2.51 19.94
N ALA A 30 -0.56 3.66 19.65
CA ALA A 30 -2.00 3.84 19.71
C ALA A 30 -2.78 2.93 18.74
N VAL A 31 -2.24 2.65 17.54
CA VAL A 31 -2.82 1.69 16.60
C VAL A 31 -2.78 0.28 17.17
N ILE A 32 -1.64 -0.16 17.66
CA ILE A 32 -1.43 -1.51 18.21
C ILE A 32 -2.24 -1.74 19.49
N ALA A 33 -2.37 -0.72 20.34
CA ALA A 33 -3.17 -0.79 21.57
C ALA A 33 -4.66 -1.06 21.27
N ARG A 34 -5.20 -0.54 20.17
CA ARG A 34 -6.59 -0.82 19.73
C ARG A 34 -6.82 -2.30 19.38
N GLU A 35 -5.75 -3.02 19.01
CA GLU A 35 -5.78 -4.47 18.76
C GLU A 35 -5.57 -5.29 20.04
N GLY A 36 -5.50 -4.66 21.22
CA GLY A 36 -5.21 -5.33 22.49
C GLY A 36 -3.77 -5.80 22.63
N LYS A 37 -2.85 -5.27 21.82
CA LYS A 37 -1.43 -5.62 21.80
C LYS A 37 -0.58 -4.51 22.43
N LYS A 38 0.67 -4.84 22.73
CA LYS A 38 1.66 -3.91 23.29
C LYS A 38 2.93 -3.91 22.45
N ILE A 39 3.46 -2.73 22.15
CA ILE A 39 4.77 -2.58 21.55
C ILE A 39 5.86 -2.85 22.59
N VAL A 40 6.75 -3.78 22.28
CA VAL A 40 7.96 -4.06 23.08
C VAL A 40 9.13 -3.22 22.58
N ALA A 41 9.27 -3.08 21.24
CA ALA A 41 10.27 -2.25 20.60
C ALA A 41 9.76 -1.78 19.24
N ALA A 42 10.17 -0.60 18.81
CA ALA A 42 9.87 -0.05 17.48
C ALA A 42 11.07 0.71 16.91
N ILE A 43 11.24 0.62 15.61
CA ILE A 43 12.23 1.38 14.83
C ILE A 43 11.58 1.96 13.58
N ASN A 44 12.12 3.07 13.08
CA ASN A 44 11.74 3.58 11.77
C ASN A 44 12.22 2.62 10.67
N GLY A 45 11.29 2.17 9.83
CA GLY A 45 11.56 1.23 8.75
C GLY A 45 11.89 1.87 7.40
N ASN A 46 11.25 3.00 7.07
CA ASN A 46 11.33 3.60 5.75
C ASN A 46 11.74 5.07 5.77
N PHE A 47 12.34 5.49 4.67
CA PHE A 47 12.50 6.91 4.35
C PHE A 47 11.20 7.49 3.77
N TYR A 48 11.06 8.80 3.83
CA TYR A 48 9.89 9.51 3.31
C TYR A 48 10.29 10.80 2.62
N ASN A 49 9.40 11.32 1.78
CA ASN A 49 9.57 12.64 1.18
C ASN A 49 9.37 13.72 2.25
N CYS A 50 10.46 14.35 2.67
CA CYS A 50 10.43 15.50 3.58
C CYS A 50 10.42 16.86 2.86
N TRP A 51 10.47 16.87 1.51
CA TRP A 51 10.61 18.04 0.67
C TRP A 51 9.29 18.56 0.09
N TYR A 52 8.15 18.12 0.66
CA TYR A 52 6.84 18.67 0.27
C TYR A 52 6.69 20.10 0.79
N ASP A 53 5.98 20.94 0.03
CA ASP A 53 5.73 22.34 0.38
C ASP A 53 4.65 22.44 1.47
N ARG A 54 5.06 22.75 2.68
CA ARG A 54 4.17 22.86 3.85
C ARG A 54 3.23 24.08 3.80
N ASN A 55 3.49 25.02 2.88
CA ASN A 55 2.63 26.21 2.69
C ASN A 55 1.48 25.93 1.70
N LYS A 56 1.47 24.77 1.04
CA LYS A 56 0.42 24.33 0.14
C LYS A 56 -0.41 23.21 0.76
N PRO A 57 -1.68 23.06 0.33
CA PRO A 57 -2.48 21.90 0.68
C PRO A 57 -1.75 20.60 0.31
N LEU A 58 -1.91 19.57 1.14
CA LEU A 58 -1.38 18.25 0.81
C LEU A 58 -2.15 17.69 -0.39
N SER A 59 -1.43 17.22 -1.39
CA SER A 59 -1.99 16.68 -2.64
C SER A 59 -1.21 15.48 -3.12
N VAL A 60 -1.89 14.35 -3.27
CA VAL A 60 -1.33 13.13 -3.85
C VAL A 60 -1.04 13.35 -5.34
N MET A 61 -1.93 14.06 -6.05
CA MET A 61 -1.80 14.35 -7.48
C MET A 61 -0.58 15.22 -7.80
N GLU A 62 -0.30 16.20 -6.96
CA GLU A 62 0.84 17.11 -7.12
C GLU A 62 2.11 16.57 -6.46
N ASN A 63 2.08 15.36 -5.92
CA ASN A 63 3.16 14.76 -5.12
C ASN A 63 3.60 15.68 -3.95
N ASN A 64 2.68 16.51 -3.45
CA ASN A 64 2.90 17.42 -2.34
C ASN A 64 2.37 16.82 -1.04
N TYR A 65 2.99 15.75 -0.57
CA TYR A 65 2.64 15.08 0.69
C TYR A 65 3.83 14.25 1.21
N PRO A 66 3.85 13.89 2.49
CA PRO A 66 4.88 13.06 3.09
C PRO A 66 4.78 11.61 2.60
N ARG A 67 5.17 11.37 1.34
CA ARG A 67 5.15 10.05 0.71
C ARG A 67 6.22 9.15 1.28
N ILE A 68 5.87 7.92 1.61
CA ILE A 68 6.83 6.89 2.03
C ILE A 68 7.53 6.32 0.80
N TYR A 69 8.84 6.11 0.89
CA TYR A 69 9.64 5.44 -0.13
C TYR A 69 9.83 3.95 0.20
N GLY A 70 9.89 3.13 -0.86
CA GLY A 70 10.06 1.68 -0.74
C GLY A 70 8.74 0.93 -0.54
N ALA A 71 8.80 -0.38 -0.72
CA ALA A 71 7.63 -1.23 -0.56
C ALA A 71 7.24 -1.39 0.91
N ILE A 72 5.95 -1.36 1.20
CA ILE A 72 5.40 -1.69 2.51
C ILE A 72 4.25 -2.68 2.34
N VAL A 73 4.38 -3.80 3.02
CA VAL A 73 3.31 -4.79 3.18
C VAL A 73 3.11 -5.02 4.66
N THR A 74 1.87 -4.97 5.12
CA THR A 74 1.47 -5.23 6.50
C THR A 74 0.40 -6.30 6.51
N ASP A 75 0.66 -7.42 7.18
CA ASP A 75 -0.27 -8.55 7.27
C ASP A 75 -0.80 -9.02 5.89
N GLY A 76 0.07 -9.03 4.88
CA GLY A 76 -0.28 -9.39 3.51
C GLY A 76 -0.96 -8.29 2.69
N LYS A 77 -1.32 -7.16 3.30
CA LYS A 77 -1.89 -6.00 2.60
C LYS A 77 -0.77 -5.05 2.18
N MET A 78 -0.67 -4.77 0.89
CA MET A 78 0.29 -3.82 0.37
C MET A 78 -0.19 -2.39 0.58
N LEU A 79 0.64 -1.56 1.20
CA LEU A 79 0.34 -0.16 1.53
C LEU A 79 1.17 0.83 0.72
N ASN A 80 2.29 0.41 0.19
CA ASN A 80 3.10 1.20 -0.74
C ASN A 80 3.91 0.30 -1.67
N SER A 81 3.96 0.65 -2.95
CA SER A 81 4.77 -0.04 -3.95
C SER A 81 6.19 0.53 -4.01
N GLY A 82 7.14 -0.27 -4.42
CA GLY A 82 8.50 0.22 -4.62
C GLY A 82 9.51 -0.84 -5.03
N ALA A 83 10.66 -0.34 -5.50
CA ALA A 83 11.85 -1.13 -5.81
C ALA A 83 12.95 -0.77 -4.82
N SER A 84 13.43 -1.73 -4.05
CA SER A 84 14.48 -1.49 -3.06
C SER A 84 15.05 -2.78 -2.50
N VAL A 85 16.11 -2.67 -1.69
CA VAL A 85 16.43 -3.71 -0.72
C VAL A 85 15.37 -3.63 0.38
N ALA A 86 14.75 -4.75 0.69
CA ALA A 86 13.66 -4.82 1.66
C ALA A 86 13.90 -5.96 2.66
N LEU A 87 13.42 -5.78 3.89
CA LEU A 87 13.26 -6.82 4.88
C LEU A 87 11.88 -7.44 4.70
N GLY A 88 11.82 -8.73 4.40
CA GLY A 88 10.62 -9.54 4.43
C GLY A 88 10.54 -10.34 5.72
N ILE A 89 9.34 -10.50 6.25
CA ILE A 89 9.03 -11.29 7.45
C ILE A 89 7.87 -12.22 7.09
N ALA A 90 8.12 -13.52 7.12
CA ALA A 90 7.12 -14.54 6.82
C ALA A 90 6.18 -14.81 8.01
N SER A 91 5.11 -15.57 7.79
CA SER A 91 4.13 -15.90 8.81
C SER A 91 4.68 -16.74 9.96
N ASP A 92 5.74 -17.51 9.73
CA ASP A 92 6.47 -18.30 10.75
C ASP A 92 7.52 -17.48 11.51
N GLY A 93 7.65 -16.18 11.21
CA GLY A 93 8.62 -15.27 11.80
C GLY A 93 10.00 -15.32 11.15
N SER A 94 10.22 -16.16 10.15
CA SER A 94 11.48 -16.17 9.39
C SER A 94 11.65 -14.84 8.63
N MET A 95 12.89 -14.40 8.48
CA MET A 95 13.23 -13.11 7.89
C MET A 95 14.17 -13.26 6.72
N LYS A 96 14.00 -12.41 5.71
CA LYS A 96 14.86 -12.33 4.54
C LYS A 96 15.11 -10.90 4.15
N ILE A 97 16.35 -10.56 3.85
CA ILE A 97 16.72 -9.29 3.23
C ILE A 97 17.04 -9.57 1.76
N ALA A 98 16.33 -8.93 0.85
CA ALA A 98 16.52 -9.11 -0.57
C ALA A 98 16.20 -7.84 -1.36
N ARG A 99 16.72 -7.75 -2.59
CA ARG A 99 16.32 -6.73 -3.55
C ARG A 99 15.07 -7.23 -4.30
N ALA A 100 14.03 -6.41 -4.33
CA ALA A 100 12.81 -6.72 -5.06
C ALA A 100 12.10 -5.45 -5.53
N THR A 101 11.44 -5.54 -6.69
CA THR A 101 10.44 -4.58 -7.13
C THR A 101 9.07 -5.15 -6.85
N ILE A 102 8.35 -4.54 -5.91
CA ILE A 102 7.08 -5.05 -5.41
C ILE A 102 5.96 -4.11 -5.85
N LYS A 103 4.94 -4.67 -6.48
CA LYS A 103 3.80 -3.98 -7.08
C LYS A 103 2.49 -4.50 -6.50
N GLY A 104 1.51 -3.61 -6.33
CA GLY A 104 0.14 -4.01 -6.00
C GLY A 104 -0.54 -4.70 -7.18
N THR A 105 -1.42 -5.64 -6.90
CA THR A 105 -2.22 -6.33 -7.92
C THR A 105 -3.69 -6.32 -7.56
N LEU A 106 -4.55 -6.27 -8.58
CA LEU A 106 -5.97 -6.57 -8.44
C LEU A 106 -6.32 -7.64 -9.46
N THR A 107 -6.87 -8.75 -9.00
CA THR A 107 -7.42 -9.78 -9.88
C THR A 107 -8.92 -9.57 -10.00
N LEU A 108 -9.41 -9.33 -11.21
CA LEU A 108 -10.83 -9.22 -11.55
C LEU A 108 -11.27 -10.50 -12.29
N GLY A 109 -12.04 -11.35 -11.63
CA GLY A 109 -12.39 -12.66 -12.16
C GLY A 109 -11.17 -13.53 -12.43
N ARG A 110 -10.72 -13.59 -13.70
CA ARG A 110 -9.50 -14.33 -14.11
C ARG A 110 -8.37 -13.41 -14.57
N THR A 111 -8.59 -12.12 -14.62
CA THR A 111 -7.61 -11.14 -15.12
C THR A 111 -6.85 -10.52 -13.97
N ARG A 112 -5.54 -10.77 -13.91
CA ARG A 112 -4.64 -10.11 -12.94
C ARG A 112 -4.12 -8.82 -13.54
N ILE A 113 -4.30 -7.73 -12.84
CA ILE A 113 -3.85 -6.39 -13.20
C ILE A 113 -2.74 -6.00 -12.25
N VAL A 114 -1.59 -5.60 -12.78
CA VAL A 114 -0.47 -5.07 -11.99
C VAL A 114 -0.57 -3.55 -11.98
N ALA A 115 -0.73 -2.97 -10.80
CA ALA A 115 -0.81 -1.53 -10.63
C ALA A 115 0.57 -0.87 -10.81
N TRP A 116 0.59 0.33 -11.37
CA TRP A 116 1.80 1.11 -11.51
C TRP A 116 2.31 1.60 -10.16
N CYS A 117 1.39 1.95 -9.26
CA CYS A 117 1.71 2.35 -7.90
C CYS A 117 0.55 2.06 -6.94
N VAL A 118 0.84 2.14 -5.63
CA VAL A 118 -0.13 2.01 -4.54
C VAL A 118 -0.02 3.24 -3.64
N ASN A 119 -1.15 3.81 -3.26
CA ASN A 119 -1.29 5.02 -2.44
C ASN A 119 -0.51 6.22 -2.99
N THR A 120 -0.40 6.25 -4.32
CA THR A 120 0.21 7.32 -5.11
C THR A 120 -0.58 7.41 -6.41
N SER A 121 -0.82 8.61 -6.91
CA SER A 121 -1.44 8.81 -8.22
C SER A 121 -0.43 8.73 -9.36
N ASN A 122 -0.95 8.53 -10.56
CA ASN A 122 -0.17 8.57 -11.80
C ASN A 122 -1.02 9.21 -12.89
N SER A 123 -0.49 10.24 -13.55
CA SER A 123 -1.20 11.01 -14.58
C SER A 123 -1.12 10.42 -15.99
N ASP A 124 -0.31 9.36 -16.20
CA ASP A 124 -0.24 8.69 -17.50
C ASP A 124 -1.61 8.13 -17.87
N PRO A 125 -2.15 8.41 -19.06
CA PRO A 125 -3.46 7.91 -19.49
C PRO A 125 -3.59 6.38 -19.45
N GLN A 126 -2.51 5.63 -19.62
CA GLN A 126 -2.52 4.17 -19.61
C GLN A 126 -2.33 3.59 -18.19
N ALA A 127 -2.03 4.43 -17.21
CA ALA A 127 -1.76 3.96 -15.88
C ALA A 127 -3.01 3.41 -15.18
N CYS A 128 -2.78 2.41 -14.34
CA CYS A 128 -3.68 2.04 -13.26
C CYS A 128 -2.93 2.12 -11.93
N TYR A 129 -3.62 2.54 -10.89
CA TYR A 129 -3.05 2.62 -9.55
C TYR A 129 -4.08 2.23 -8.49
N ILE A 130 -3.58 1.82 -7.32
CA ILE A 130 -4.43 1.36 -6.23
C ILE A 130 -4.38 2.37 -5.09
N LEU A 131 -5.55 2.69 -4.53
CA LEU A 131 -5.72 3.48 -3.32
C LEU A 131 -6.33 2.57 -2.26
N THR A 132 -5.67 2.47 -1.10
CA THR A 132 -6.21 1.74 0.04
C THR A 132 -6.89 2.70 1.01
N ASP A 133 -7.72 2.19 1.89
CA ASP A 133 -8.36 2.95 2.96
C ASP A 133 -7.37 3.50 4.00
N GLU A 134 -6.13 3.01 4.00
CA GLU A 134 -5.03 3.53 4.81
C GLU A 134 -4.51 4.90 4.32
N LEU A 135 -4.81 5.29 3.07
CA LEU A 135 -4.47 6.63 2.57
C LEU A 135 -5.43 7.66 3.16
N ALA A 136 -4.99 8.40 4.17
CA ALA A 136 -5.82 9.39 4.85
C ALA A 136 -6.15 10.63 4.01
N LEU A 137 -5.45 10.85 2.88
CA LEU A 137 -5.67 12.00 1.98
C LEU A 137 -6.74 11.69 0.94
N GLY A 138 -7.58 12.68 0.65
CA GLY A 138 -8.42 12.66 -0.55
C GLY A 138 -7.59 12.85 -1.82
N VAL A 139 -8.02 12.23 -2.90
CA VAL A 139 -7.35 12.27 -4.20
C VAL A 139 -8.33 12.79 -5.25
N ASP A 140 -7.92 13.81 -6.00
CA ASP A 140 -8.69 14.29 -7.14
C ASP A 140 -8.45 13.36 -8.33
N ILE A 141 -9.47 12.60 -8.72
CA ILE A 141 -9.41 11.64 -9.80
C ILE A 141 -10.15 12.21 -11.01
N PRO A 142 -9.50 12.32 -12.17
CA PRO A 142 -10.15 12.86 -13.38
C PRO A 142 -11.45 12.11 -13.71
N GLU A 143 -12.50 12.84 -14.10
CA GLU A 143 -13.82 12.27 -14.48
C GLU A 143 -13.73 11.23 -15.59
N SER A 144 -12.72 11.35 -16.46
CA SER A 144 -12.44 10.38 -17.53
C SER A 144 -11.89 9.05 -17.01
N SER A 145 -11.50 8.93 -15.75
CA SER A 145 -11.03 7.70 -15.13
C SER A 145 -12.20 6.84 -14.64
N GLU A 146 -11.95 5.56 -14.43
CA GLU A 146 -12.87 4.62 -13.79
C GLU A 146 -12.30 4.23 -12.43
N ILE A 147 -13.13 4.20 -11.42
CA ILE A 147 -12.79 3.75 -10.06
C ILE A 147 -13.53 2.44 -9.79
N VAL A 148 -12.79 1.39 -9.53
CA VAL A 148 -13.30 0.06 -9.15
C VAL A 148 -13.08 -0.13 -7.66
N ILE A 149 -14.15 -0.16 -6.87
CA ILE A 149 -14.11 -0.34 -5.42
C ILE A 149 -14.31 -1.82 -5.10
N VAL A 150 -13.40 -2.39 -4.34
CA VAL A 150 -13.39 -3.81 -3.95
C VAL A 150 -13.43 -3.91 -2.44
N ARG A 151 -14.37 -4.73 -1.94
CA ARG A 151 -14.50 -5.07 -0.53
C ARG A 151 -14.81 -6.57 -0.41
N ASP A 152 -14.26 -7.22 0.60
CA ASP A 152 -14.51 -8.62 0.93
C ASP A 152 -14.47 -9.58 -0.27
N GLY A 153 -13.47 -9.39 -1.13
CA GLY A 153 -13.24 -10.23 -2.31
C GLY A 153 -14.22 -10.02 -3.47
N THR A 154 -14.95 -8.90 -3.48
CA THR A 154 -15.98 -8.61 -4.49
C THR A 154 -15.93 -7.15 -4.92
N VAL A 155 -16.20 -6.88 -6.20
CA VAL A 155 -16.41 -5.51 -6.69
C VAL A 155 -17.71 -4.98 -6.09
N GLU A 156 -17.59 -3.99 -5.21
CA GLU A 156 -18.72 -3.34 -4.51
C GLU A 156 -19.34 -2.26 -5.39
N ASP A 157 -18.50 -1.48 -6.07
CA ASP A 157 -18.95 -0.36 -6.92
C ASP A 157 -17.99 -0.09 -8.08
N VAL A 158 -18.53 0.49 -9.16
CA VAL A 158 -17.76 0.98 -10.31
C VAL A 158 -18.31 2.35 -10.68
N GLN A 159 -17.47 3.39 -10.54
CA GLN A 159 -17.88 4.79 -10.76
C GLN A 159 -16.86 5.57 -11.57
N GLY A 160 -17.24 6.74 -12.05
CA GLY A 160 -16.33 7.71 -12.66
C GLY A 160 -15.42 8.38 -11.63
N GLY A 161 -14.33 8.97 -12.11
CA GLY A 161 -13.47 9.80 -11.26
C GLY A 161 -14.21 10.99 -10.65
N CYS A 162 -13.77 11.44 -9.50
CA CYS A 162 -14.34 12.57 -8.76
C CYS A 162 -13.28 13.30 -7.94
N ALA A 163 -13.57 14.52 -7.53
CA ALA A 163 -12.73 15.29 -6.64
C ALA A 163 -12.76 14.72 -5.21
N ASN A 164 -11.62 14.85 -4.52
CA ASN A 164 -11.45 14.47 -3.11
C ASN A 164 -11.91 13.02 -2.80
N PHE A 165 -11.71 12.10 -3.75
CA PHE A 165 -12.04 10.69 -3.54
C PHE A 165 -11.27 10.11 -2.34
N ARG A 166 -11.98 9.39 -1.49
CA ARG A 166 -11.40 8.60 -0.40
C ARG A 166 -11.87 7.17 -0.51
N THR A 167 -10.94 6.26 -0.44
CA THR A 167 -11.27 4.83 -0.41
C THR A 167 -12.12 4.54 0.84
N PRO A 168 -13.29 3.93 0.69
CA PRO A 168 -14.13 3.57 1.83
C PRO A 168 -13.39 2.61 2.80
N SER A 169 -13.69 2.73 4.10
CA SER A 169 -13.06 1.87 5.12
C SER A 169 -13.26 0.40 4.83
N GLY A 170 -12.18 -0.39 4.97
CA GLY A 170 -12.16 -1.83 4.66
C GLY A 170 -12.17 -2.16 3.17
N ALA A 171 -12.14 -1.15 2.28
CA ALA A 171 -12.10 -1.36 0.84
C ALA A 171 -10.71 -1.06 0.25
N VAL A 172 -10.57 -1.44 -1.01
CA VAL A 172 -9.46 -1.04 -1.89
C VAL A 172 -10.08 -0.48 -3.18
N ALA A 173 -9.55 0.62 -3.69
CA ALA A 173 -9.99 1.20 -4.95
C ALA A 173 -8.88 1.08 -6.00
N MET A 174 -9.17 0.54 -7.18
CA MET A 174 -8.30 0.63 -8.34
C MET A 174 -8.79 1.74 -9.24
N VAL A 175 -7.93 2.67 -9.54
CA VAL A 175 -8.18 3.75 -10.50
C VAL A 175 -7.59 3.34 -11.83
N LEU A 176 -8.42 3.38 -12.87
CA LEU A 176 -8.09 3.08 -14.25
C LEU A 176 -8.18 4.37 -15.06
N ASN A 177 -7.06 4.93 -15.47
CA ASN A 177 -7.04 6.15 -16.27
C ASN A 177 -7.66 5.93 -17.65
N SER A 178 -7.97 7.00 -18.37
CA SER A 178 -8.81 7.00 -19.58
C SER A 178 -8.34 6.05 -20.68
N GLY A 179 -7.04 5.82 -20.81
CA GLY A 179 -6.43 4.92 -21.81
C GLY A 179 -6.05 3.53 -21.27
N CYS A 180 -6.40 3.21 -20.01
CA CYS A 180 -6.06 1.92 -19.45
C CYS A 180 -6.81 0.78 -20.14
N TYR A 181 -6.09 -0.23 -20.60
CA TYR A 181 -6.63 -1.33 -21.42
C TYR A 181 -7.67 -2.22 -20.72
N VAL A 182 -7.69 -2.21 -19.38
CA VAL A 182 -8.65 -2.99 -18.57
C VAL A 182 -9.87 -2.19 -18.13
N ARG A 183 -9.97 -0.93 -18.55
CA ARG A 183 -11.12 -0.08 -18.27
C ARG A 183 -12.40 -0.68 -18.84
N GLY A 184 -13.50 -0.60 -18.09
CA GLY A 184 -14.79 -1.16 -18.51
C GLY A 184 -14.92 -2.68 -18.32
N MET A 185 -13.91 -3.36 -17.76
CA MET A 185 -13.99 -4.81 -17.48
C MET A 185 -14.71 -5.13 -16.18
N ALA A 186 -14.61 -4.26 -15.17
CA ALA A 186 -15.21 -4.48 -13.87
C ALA A 186 -16.74 -4.42 -13.90
N ARG A 187 -17.39 -5.24 -13.09
CA ARG A 187 -18.84 -5.23 -12.87
C ARG A 187 -19.10 -5.48 -11.39
N VAL A 188 -20.07 -4.78 -10.83
CA VAL A 188 -20.53 -5.00 -9.45
C VAL A 188 -20.91 -6.47 -9.27
N GLY A 189 -20.49 -7.07 -8.14
CA GLY A 189 -20.64 -8.47 -7.83
C GLY A 189 -19.58 -9.39 -8.44
N MET A 190 -18.67 -8.89 -9.29
CA MET A 190 -17.56 -9.68 -9.80
C MET A 190 -16.57 -10.01 -8.67
N ARG A 191 -16.09 -11.26 -8.62
CA ARG A 191 -15.00 -11.63 -7.70
C ARG A 191 -13.76 -10.80 -8.01
N ALA A 192 -13.18 -10.25 -6.96
CA ALA A 192 -11.97 -9.45 -7.04
C ALA A 192 -11.05 -9.76 -5.86
N GLU A 193 -9.74 -9.78 -6.09
CA GLU A 193 -8.75 -10.08 -5.06
C GLU A 193 -7.61 -9.08 -5.13
N TYR A 194 -7.38 -8.38 -4.04
CA TYR A 194 -6.26 -7.48 -3.86
C TYR A 194 -5.07 -8.24 -3.31
N GLY A 195 -3.89 -7.98 -3.84
CA GLY A 195 -2.64 -8.57 -3.40
C GLY A 195 -1.42 -7.80 -3.91
N PHE A 196 -0.30 -8.45 -3.93
CA PHE A 196 0.93 -7.90 -4.50
C PHE A 196 1.72 -8.97 -5.25
N CYS A 197 2.72 -8.54 -6.01
CA CYS A 197 3.66 -9.43 -6.68
C CYS A 197 5.05 -8.81 -6.74
N VAL A 198 6.05 -9.66 -6.92
CA VAL A 198 7.40 -9.26 -7.28
C VAL A 198 7.50 -9.23 -8.80
N THR A 199 7.83 -8.09 -9.38
CA THR A 199 8.00 -7.92 -10.83
C THR A 199 9.46 -8.00 -11.26
N ASP A 200 10.39 -7.85 -10.33
CA ASP A 200 11.83 -7.98 -10.53
C ASP A 200 12.54 -8.29 -9.21
N GLY A 201 13.61 -9.08 -9.24
CA GLY A 201 14.40 -9.45 -8.06
C GLY A 201 13.97 -10.76 -7.42
N ASP A 202 14.04 -10.84 -6.11
CA ASP A 202 13.83 -12.07 -5.35
C ASP A 202 12.34 -12.40 -5.17
N SER A 203 11.87 -13.44 -5.85
CA SER A 203 10.46 -13.86 -5.85
C SER A 203 9.97 -14.39 -4.50
N ASP A 204 10.85 -14.85 -3.60
CA ASP A 204 10.44 -15.32 -2.27
C ASP A 204 9.79 -14.21 -1.44
N MET A 205 10.03 -12.94 -1.82
CA MET A 205 9.38 -11.80 -1.19
C MET A 205 7.84 -11.81 -1.36
N GLU A 206 7.28 -12.53 -2.32
CA GLU A 206 5.82 -12.71 -2.45
C GLU A 206 5.20 -13.51 -1.30
N ASN A 207 5.99 -14.33 -0.62
CA ASN A 207 5.54 -15.16 0.49
C ASN A 207 5.64 -14.46 1.86
N MET A 208 6.11 -13.20 1.88
CA MET A 208 6.28 -12.46 3.10
C MET A 208 4.97 -11.82 3.56
N LYS A 209 4.64 -12.02 4.84
CA LYS A 209 3.47 -11.42 5.49
C LYS A 209 3.66 -9.93 5.73
N ASN A 210 4.88 -9.52 6.07
CA ASN A 210 5.25 -8.13 6.25
C ASN A 210 6.50 -7.83 5.42
N ILE A 211 6.53 -6.64 4.81
CA ILE A 211 7.68 -6.15 4.05
C ILE A 211 7.94 -4.70 4.41
N ILE A 212 9.20 -4.38 4.66
CA ILE A 212 9.67 -3.03 4.91
C ILE A 212 10.80 -2.75 3.92
N GLY A 213 10.53 -1.94 2.92
CA GLY A 213 11.51 -1.54 1.92
C GLY A 213 12.39 -0.40 2.42
N GLY A 214 13.69 -0.52 2.22
CA GLY A 214 14.61 0.61 2.38
C GLY A 214 14.65 1.49 1.13
N THR A 215 15.50 2.53 1.13
CA THR A 215 15.90 3.19 -0.11
C THR A 215 16.92 2.32 -0.82
N GLY A 216 16.81 2.20 -2.15
CA GLY A 216 17.88 1.60 -2.94
C GLY A 216 19.17 2.40 -2.74
N MET A 217 20.24 1.75 -2.36
CA MET A 217 21.59 2.27 -2.49
C MET A 217 22.09 2.00 -3.90
#